data_57b7a8980be5af5e827b716ca6ff9382
#
_entry.id   57b7a8980be5af5e827b716ca6ff9382
#
_cell.length_a   1.000
_cell.length_b   1.000
_cell.length_c   1.000
_cell.angle_alpha   90.00
_cell.angle_beta   90.00
_cell.angle_gamma   90.00
#
_symmetry.space_group_name_H-M   'P 1'
#
loop_
_entity.id
_entity.type
_entity.pdbx_description
1 polymer ?
#
loop_
_entity_poly.entity_id
_entity_poly.type
_entity_poly.pdbx_seq_one_letter_code
_entity_poly.pdbx_strand_id
1 'polypeptide(L)'
;MRWLFERKSESTKRVIYRYSRDSNDLDGLVVYDKRMEEAFIYEPCVEDRYSYPNRKESLAHFINYVVERSFPERKKVVFVYR
;
A
#
# COMPACT_ATOMS: atom_id res chain seq x y z
N MET A 1 14.82 3.37 -0.46
CA MET A 1 13.65 2.47 -0.35
C MET A 1 12.60 2.83 -1.37
N ARG A 2 11.88 1.84 -1.84
CA ARG A 2 10.89 2.01 -2.89
C ARG A 2 9.65 1.19 -2.56
N TRP A 3 8.47 1.81 -2.68
CA TRP A 3 7.18 1.13 -2.62
C TRP A 3 6.52 1.20 -3.97
N LEU A 4 5.87 0.11 -4.37
CA LEU A 4 5.03 0.06 -5.54
C LEU A 4 3.62 -0.30 -5.11
N PHE A 5 2.65 0.47 -5.60
CA PHE A 5 1.22 0.21 -5.37
C PHE A 5 0.53 0.10 -6.72
N GLU A 6 -0.26 -0.94 -6.89
CA GLU A 6 -1.05 -1.14 -8.11
C GLU A 6 -2.48 -1.50 -7.74
N ARG A 7 -3.44 -0.74 -8.27
CA ARG A 7 -4.84 -0.98 -7.96
C ARG A 7 -5.28 -2.31 -8.56
N LYS A 8 -5.75 -3.21 -7.71
CA LYS A 8 -6.27 -4.52 -8.11
C LYS A 8 -7.75 -4.46 -8.42
N SER A 9 -8.53 -3.78 -7.57
CA SER A 9 -9.97 -3.66 -7.75
C SER A 9 -10.53 -2.49 -6.95
N GLU A 10 -11.69 -2.01 -7.38
CA GLU A 10 -12.41 -0.96 -6.68
C GLU A 10 -13.90 -1.26 -6.76
N SER A 11 -14.60 -1.08 -5.64
CA SER A 11 -16.05 -1.17 -5.56
C SER A 11 -16.60 0.05 -4.81
N THR A 12 -17.91 0.09 -4.60
CA THR A 12 -18.52 1.13 -3.78
C THR A 12 -18.13 1.04 -2.31
N LYS A 13 -17.60 -0.14 -1.87
CA LYS A 13 -17.27 -0.41 -0.47
C LYS A 13 -15.79 -0.32 -0.17
N ARG A 14 -14.92 -0.69 -1.11
CA ARG A 14 -13.49 -0.77 -0.83
C ARG A 14 -12.64 -0.61 -2.09
N VAL A 15 -11.39 -0.22 -1.87
CA VAL A 15 -10.35 -0.23 -2.91
C VAL A 15 -9.25 -1.18 -2.45
N ILE A 16 -8.82 -2.07 -3.33
CA ILE A 16 -7.78 -3.07 -3.02
C ILE A 16 -6.57 -2.81 -3.90
N TYR A 17 -5.40 -2.72 -3.27
CA TYR A 17 -4.13 -2.55 -3.97
C TYR A 17 -3.20 -3.71 -3.68
N ARG A 18 -2.45 -4.11 -4.69
CA ARG A 18 -1.24 -4.92 -4.49
C ARG A 18 -0.09 -3.98 -4.19
N TYR A 19 0.83 -4.42 -3.36
CA TYR A 19 1.99 -3.59 -3.06
C TYR A 19 3.24 -4.42 -2.81
N SER A 20 4.38 -3.75 -2.92
CA SER A 20 5.67 -4.32 -2.57
C SER A 20 6.57 -3.24 -1.98
N ARG A 21 7.59 -3.69 -1.25
CA ARG A 21 8.69 -2.86 -0.75
C ARG A 21 9.99 -3.38 -1.35
N ASP A 22 10.73 -2.53 -2.05
CA ASP A 22 12.04 -2.84 -2.66
C ASP A 22 12.01 -4.07 -3.57
N SER A 23 10.87 -4.37 -4.18
CA SER A 23 10.67 -5.52 -5.04
C SER A 23 9.69 -5.16 -6.15
N ASN A 24 9.78 -5.86 -7.28
CA ASN A 24 8.78 -5.77 -8.35
C ASN A 24 7.68 -6.82 -8.19
N ASP A 25 7.83 -7.75 -7.25
CA ASP A 25 6.82 -8.76 -6.96
C ASP A 25 5.78 -8.17 -6.00
N LEU A 26 4.62 -7.82 -6.53
CA LEU A 26 3.54 -7.18 -5.78
C LEU A 26 2.78 -8.24 -4.97
N ASP A 27 3.41 -8.77 -3.94
CA ASP A 27 2.90 -9.88 -3.14
C ASP A 27 2.12 -9.47 -1.90
N GLY A 28 2.07 -8.18 -1.60
CA GLY A 28 1.25 -7.65 -0.51
C GLY A 28 -0.11 -7.20 -0.98
N LEU A 29 -1.07 -7.16 -0.06
CA LEU A 29 -2.40 -6.61 -0.29
C LEU A 29 -2.71 -5.58 0.78
N VAL A 30 -3.14 -4.40 0.34
CA VAL A 30 -3.56 -3.31 1.22
C VAL A 30 -4.93 -2.84 0.76
N VAL A 31 -5.79 -2.52 1.73
CA VAL A 31 -7.21 -2.24 1.49
C VAL A 31 -7.58 -0.91 2.11
N TYR A 32 -8.39 -0.13 1.41
CA TYR A 32 -9.07 1.02 1.95
C TYR A 32 -10.57 0.74 2.02
N ASP A 33 -11.12 0.80 3.23
CA ASP A 33 -12.56 0.64 3.46
C ASP A 33 -13.23 2.01 3.36
N LYS A 34 -14.08 2.18 2.34
CA LYS A 34 -14.73 3.48 2.07
C LYS A 34 -15.78 3.86 3.11
N ARG A 35 -16.40 2.87 3.76
CA ARG A 35 -17.42 3.13 4.78
C ARG A 35 -16.81 3.62 6.07
N MET A 36 -15.73 2.98 6.50
CA MET A 36 -15.04 3.30 7.75
C MET A 36 -13.99 4.38 7.56
N GLU A 37 -13.64 4.70 6.31
CA GLU A 37 -12.56 5.61 5.97
C GLU A 37 -11.25 5.19 6.62
N GLU A 38 -10.97 3.88 6.56
CA GLU A 38 -9.77 3.29 7.16
C GLU A 38 -9.02 2.44 6.15
N ALA A 39 -7.69 2.49 6.26
CA ALA A 39 -6.79 1.65 5.47
C ALA A 39 -6.16 0.60 6.39
N PHE A 40 -5.93 -0.59 5.84
CA PHE A 40 -5.24 -1.65 6.59
C PHE A 40 -4.51 -2.58 5.62
N ILE A 41 -3.46 -3.23 6.13
CA ILE A 41 -2.76 -4.25 5.37
C ILE A 41 -3.49 -5.58 5.58
N TYR A 42 -4.01 -6.14 4.49
CA TYR A 42 -4.69 -7.43 4.52
C TYR A 42 -3.66 -8.57 4.49
N GLU A 43 -2.67 -8.46 3.60
CA GLU A 43 -1.56 -9.40 3.51
C GLU A 43 -0.28 -8.59 3.38
N PRO A 44 0.65 -8.67 4.35
CA PRO A 44 1.90 -7.94 4.23
C PRO A 44 2.78 -8.52 3.12
N CYS A 45 3.50 -7.65 2.40
CA CYS A 45 4.51 -8.11 1.47
C CYS A 45 5.64 -8.82 2.23
N VAL A 46 6.49 -9.53 1.50
CA VAL A 46 7.51 -10.38 2.11
C VAL A 46 8.41 -9.59 3.09
N GLU A 47 8.83 -8.39 2.72
CA GLU A 47 9.71 -7.56 3.55
C GLU A 47 9.01 -7.00 4.80
N ASP A 48 7.68 -6.96 4.79
CA ASP A 48 6.89 -6.45 5.91
C ASP A 48 6.37 -7.57 6.83
N ARG A 49 6.48 -8.82 6.39
CA ARG A 49 5.80 -9.95 7.03
C ARG A 49 6.17 -10.13 8.49
N TYR A 50 7.44 -9.96 8.83
CA TYR A 50 7.94 -10.16 10.18
C TYR A 50 8.39 -8.87 10.86
N SER A 51 7.99 -7.71 10.31
CA SER A 51 8.39 -6.41 10.85
C SER A 51 7.16 -5.51 11.00
N TYR A 52 6.72 -5.35 12.25
CA TYR A 52 5.62 -4.45 12.56
C TYR A 52 5.94 -2.99 12.17
N PRO A 53 7.15 -2.46 12.47
CA PRO A 53 7.50 -1.11 12.00
C PRO A 53 7.44 -0.96 10.48
N ASN A 54 7.85 -1.97 9.72
CA ASN A 54 7.77 -1.92 8.27
C ASN A 54 6.31 -1.88 7.79
N ARG A 55 5.42 -2.66 8.42
CA ARG A 55 3.99 -2.62 8.07
C ARG A 55 3.40 -1.25 8.30
N LYS A 56 3.72 -0.63 9.42
CA LYS A 56 3.24 0.73 9.73
C LYS A 56 3.73 1.74 8.70
N GLU A 57 4.98 1.64 8.31
CA GLU A 57 5.57 2.53 7.31
C GLU A 57 4.90 2.35 5.95
N SER A 58 4.72 1.11 5.50
CA SER A 58 4.04 0.83 4.24
C SER A 58 2.60 1.33 4.24
N LEU A 59 1.89 1.16 5.35
CA LEU A 59 0.52 1.65 5.49
C LEU A 59 0.47 3.17 5.43
N ALA A 60 1.40 3.85 6.10
CA ALA A 60 1.47 5.31 6.07
C ALA A 60 1.71 5.82 4.64
N HIS A 61 2.59 5.18 3.89
CA HIS A 61 2.82 5.55 2.49
C HIS A 61 1.61 5.29 1.61
N PHE A 62 0.89 4.20 1.85
CA PHE A 62 -0.36 3.95 1.14
C PHE A 62 -1.36 5.06 1.38
N ILE A 63 -1.55 5.47 2.62
CA ILE A 63 -2.47 6.55 2.96
C ILE A 63 -2.04 7.86 2.29
N ASN A 64 -0.78 8.25 2.46
CA ASN A 64 -0.29 9.54 2.00
C ASN A 64 -0.20 9.66 0.48
N TYR A 65 0.13 8.58 -0.21
CA TYR A 65 0.44 8.64 -1.64
C TYR A 65 -0.61 7.96 -2.52
N VAL A 66 -1.53 7.23 -1.95
CA VAL A 66 -2.59 6.56 -2.70
C VAL A 66 -3.96 7.08 -2.28
N VAL A 67 -4.31 6.94 -1.00
CA VAL A 67 -5.63 7.35 -0.50
C VAL A 67 -5.83 8.85 -0.67
N GLU A 68 -4.90 9.66 -0.22
CA GLU A 68 -4.98 11.12 -0.29
C GLU A 68 -4.80 11.66 -1.71
N ARG A 69 -4.39 10.83 -2.65
CA ARG A 69 -4.21 11.18 -4.07
C ARG A 69 -5.31 10.60 -4.95
N SER A 70 -6.44 10.23 -4.36
CA SER A 70 -7.64 9.75 -5.08
C SER A 70 -7.42 8.45 -5.85
N PHE A 71 -6.66 7.55 -5.26
CA PHE A 71 -6.52 6.17 -5.72
C PHE A 71 -5.99 6.05 -7.16
N PRO A 72 -4.74 6.48 -7.44
CA PRO A 72 -4.17 6.30 -8.76
C PRO A 72 -4.08 4.82 -9.12
N GLU A 73 -4.12 4.50 -10.40
CA GLU A 73 -4.02 3.10 -10.87
C GLU A 73 -2.68 2.49 -10.46
N ARG A 74 -1.61 3.26 -10.54
CA ARG A 74 -0.27 2.86 -10.12
C ARG A 74 0.41 4.00 -9.40
N LYS A 75 1.21 3.66 -8.40
CA LYS A 75 2.00 4.66 -7.67
C LYS A 75 3.34 4.07 -7.25
N LYS A 76 4.40 4.78 -7.57
CA LYS A 76 5.75 4.48 -7.10
C LYS A 76 6.17 5.54 -6.10
N VAL A 77 6.61 5.11 -4.93
CA VAL A 77 7.10 5.99 -3.87
C VAL A 77 8.55 5.65 -3.61
N VAL A 78 9.44 6.63 -3.76
CA VAL A 78 10.88 6.40 -3.62
C VAL A 78 11.43 7.37 -2.59
N PHE A 79 12.21 6.84 -1.64
CA PHE A 79 12.96 7.63 -0.68
C PHE A 79 14.44 7.32 -0.84
N VAL A 80 15.23 8.37 -0.97
CA VAL A 80 16.68 8.25 -1.06
C VAL A 80 17.28 8.75 0.25
N TYR A 81 17.98 7.86 0.95
CA TYR A 81 18.68 8.21 2.17
C TYR A 81 20.11 8.61 1.83
N ARG A 82 20.54 9.76 2.31
CA ARG A 82 21.89 10.24 2.13
C ARG A 82 22.65 10.24 3.45
#